data_a64f9e4f99f3cfc6003c06c16c325b8c
#
_entry.id   a64f9e4f99f3cfc6003c06c16c325b8c
#
_cell.length_a   1.000
_cell.length_b   1.000
_cell.length_c   1.000
_cell.angle_alpha   90.00
_cell.angle_beta   90.00
_cell.angle_gamma   90.00
#
_symmetry.space_group_name_H-M   'P 1'
#
loop_
_entity.id
_entity.type
_entity.pdbx_description
1 polymer ?
#
loop_
_entity_poly.entity_id
_entity_poly.type
_entity_poly.pdbx_seq_one_letter_code
_entity_poly.pdbx_strand_id
1 'polypeptide(L)'
;MKILLTGATGLIGTEVMKTLAAAGHQVTATDRKDGEIPPGVEFILGELTDDNFVNSLDFNVDAIVHLGSIPQPFDDRDFEVFDNNVSCTYKVFAKAAANNVRVVVYASSLSIYGTAFSKPWTSPEFAPFDESLPLHHYESYALCKEVNERTADMWANRSKTAYVGLRFPFCNTEKAIEDHAIAQRDGHEETVTVAAKILWGYLDVRDAAHGILAILAGNSTGSHTYNFTAPDTTAPHPTHEMLAKFHPKTKVLRDIPGYGSLTDCSRWIAAYGYHPVHLIDRKKLGI
;
A
#
# COMPACT_ATOMS: atom_id res chain seq x y z
N MET A 1 -1.30 21.44 7.87
CA MET A 1 -0.89 21.44 6.45
C MET A 1 -2.13 21.41 5.57
N LYS A 2 -2.02 21.97 4.37
CA LYS A 2 -3.00 21.73 3.29
C LYS A 2 -2.62 20.43 2.56
N ILE A 3 -3.55 19.51 2.41
CA ILE A 3 -3.30 18.18 1.84
C ILE A 3 -4.35 17.88 0.77
N LEU A 4 -3.90 17.46 -0.41
CA LEU A 4 -4.74 16.86 -1.43
C LEU A 4 -4.71 15.33 -1.25
N LEU A 5 -5.87 14.72 -0.99
CA LEU A 5 -6.05 13.28 -0.88
C LEU A 5 -6.81 12.77 -2.10
N THR A 6 -6.23 11.86 -2.87
CA THR A 6 -6.91 11.19 -3.99
C THR A 6 -7.20 9.74 -3.65
N GLY A 7 -8.27 9.16 -4.21
CA GLY A 7 -8.73 7.83 -3.81
C GLY A 7 -9.36 7.84 -2.42
N ALA A 8 -9.97 8.97 -2.06
CA ALA A 8 -10.40 9.28 -0.69
C ALA A 8 -11.53 8.39 -0.17
N THR A 9 -12.41 7.90 -1.03
CA THR A 9 -13.53 7.02 -0.65
C THR A 9 -13.20 5.52 -0.78
N GLY A 10 -11.97 5.21 -1.17
CA GLY A 10 -11.44 3.85 -1.13
C GLY A 10 -11.20 3.35 0.29
N LEU A 11 -10.93 2.05 0.44
CA LEU A 11 -10.75 1.38 1.73
C LEU A 11 -9.69 2.08 2.63
N ILE A 12 -8.49 2.30 2.11
CA ILE A 12 -7.42 3.00 2.84
C ILE A 12 -7.72 4.50 2.91
N GLY A 13 -8.22 5.08 1.81
CA GLY A 13 -8.50 6.51 1.69
C GLY A 13 -9.48 7.03 2.73
N THR A 14 -10.53 6.28 3.01
CA THR A 14 -11.54 6.64 4.03
C THR A 14 -10.91 6.77 5.43
N GLU A 15 -10.04 5.85 5.82
CA GLU A 15 -9.36 5.91 7.11
C GLU A 15 -8.31 7.03 7.14
N VAL A 16 -7.56 7.19 6.05
CA VAL A 16 -6.58 8.29 5.90
C VAL A 16 -7.28 9.64 6.01
N MET A 17 -8.41 9.83 5.33
CA MET A 17 -9.18 11.07 5.38
C MET A 17 -9.62 11.42 6.80
N LYS A 18 -10.16 10.45 7.56
CA LYS A 18 -10.55 10.61 8.96
C LYS A 18 -9.35 10.97 9.85
N THR A 19 -8.26 10.24 9.67
CA THR A 19 -7.03 10.42 10.45
C THR A 19 -6.39 11.79 10.20
N LEU A 20 -6.32 12.23 8.94
CA LEU A 20 -5.77 13.55 8.59
C LEU A 20 -6.63 14.69 9.14
N ALA A 21 -7.97 14.59 9.03
CA ALA A 21 -8.89 15.57 9.58
C ALA A 21 -8.78 15.66 11.11
N ALA A 22 -8.73 14.50 11.79
CA ALA A 22 -8.57 14.43 13.25
C ALA A 22 -7.22 15.00 13.73
N ALA A 23 -6.18 14.91 12.91
CA ALA A 23 -4.87 15.52 13.15
C ALA A 23 -4.83 17.05 12.88
N GLY A 24 -5.96 17.66 12.50
CA GLY A 24 -6.09 19.11 12.27
C GLY A 24 -5.52 19.59 10.94
N HIS A 25 -5.38 18.69 9.94
CA HIS A 25 -4.98 19.10 8.59
C HIS A 25 -6.18 19.63 7.80
N GLN A 26 -5.93 20.59 6.92
CA GLN A 26 -6.90 21.04 5.91
C GLN A 26 -6.84 20.06 4.74
N VAL A 27 -7.88 19.26 4.56
CA VAL A 27 -7.92 18.19 3.55
C VAL A 27 -8.90 18.57 2.44
N THR A 28 -8.41 18.59 1.21
CA THR A 28 -9.24 18.51 0.01
C THR A 28 -9.13 17.09 -0.52
N ALA A 29 -10.25 16.39 -0.52
CA ALA A 29 -10.35 14.97 -0.89
C ALA A 29 -11.00 14.83 -2.27
N THR A 30 -10.55 13.87 -3.07
CA THR A 30 -11.18 13.55 -4.36
C THR A 30 -11.24 12.07 -4.62
N ASP A 31 -12.30 11.64 -5.28
CA ASP A 31 -12.47 10.27 -5.78
C ASP A 31 -13.45 10.29 -6.96
N ARG A 32 -13.47 9.21 -7.74
CA ARG A 32 -14.47 8.98 -8.80
C ARG A 32 -15.82 8.48 -8.28
N LYS A 33 -15.87 8.09 -7.02
CA LYS A 33 -17.10 7.65 -6.33
C LYS A 33 -17.38 8.57 -5.15
N ASP A 34 -18.64 8.77 -4.88
CA ASP A 34 -19.09 9.44 -3.66
C ASP A 34 -18.91 8.53 -2.43
N GLY A 35 -18.88 9.11 -1.23
CA GLY A 35 -18.72 8.39 0.02
C GLY A 35 -18.98 9.24 1.24
N GLU A 36 -18.76 8.66 2.42
CA GLU A 36 -18.91 9.36 3.70
C GLU A 36 -17.72 10.30 3.92
N ILE A 37 -18.00 11.60 4.00
CA ILE A 37 -16.99 12.65 4.14
C ILE A 37 -17.04 13.22 5.57
N PRO A 38 -15.93 13.20 6.32
CA PRO A 38 -15.85 13.79 7.66
C PRO A 38 -16.14 15.31 7.64
N PRO A 39 -16.73 15.85 8.71
CA PRO A 39 -16.91 17.29 8.83
C PRO A 39 -15.59 18.07 8.65
N GLY A 40 -15.62 19.16 7.88
CA GLY A 40 -14.47 20.02 7.64
C GLY A 40 -13.55 19.56 6.51
N VAL A 41 -13.81 18.43 5.87
CA VAL A 41 -13.14 17.99 4.65
C VAL A 41 -13.90 18.49 3.44
N GLU A 42 -13.19 19.14 2.51
CA GLU A 42 -13.72 19.48 1.20
C GLU A 42 -13.66 18.24 0.29
N PHE A 43 -14.74 17.89 -0.40
CA PHE A 43 -14.76 16.76 -1.33
C PHE A 43 -15.13 17.18 -2.74
N ILE A 44 -14.34 16.72 -3.71
CA ILE A 44 -14.51 17.01 -5.13
C ILE A 44 -14.64 15.67 -5.87
N LEU A 45 -15.84 15.38 -6.39
CA LEU A 45 -16.08 14.18 -7.20
C LEU A 45 -15.50 14.37 -8.60
N GLY A 46 -14.69 13.39 -9.06
CA GLY A 46 -14.14 13.41 -10.41
C GLY A 46 -13.13 12.33 -10.70
N GLU A 47 -12.73 12.23 -11.96
CA GLU A 47 -11.91 11.15 -12.51
C GLU A 47 -10.50 11.64 -12.82
N LEU A 48 -9.48 11.05 -12.22
CA LEU A 48 -8.07 11.43 -12.41
C LEU A 48 -7.52 11.08 -13.80
N THR A 49 -8.22 10.28 -14.58
CA THR A 49 -7.90 10.05 -15.99
C THR A 49 -8.33 11.21 -16.90
N ASP A 50 -9.26 12.05 -16.44
CA ASP A 50 -9.68 13.26 -17.16
C ASP A 50 -8.71 14.44 -16.92
N ASP A 51 -8.08 14.90 -17.98
CA ASP A 51 -7.13 16.04 -17.93
C ASP A 51 -7.78 17.34 -17.47
N ASN A 52 -9.03 17.60 -17.85
CA ASN A 52 -9.74 18.79 -17.43
C ASN A 52 -10.01 18.77 -15.93
N PHE A 53 -10.40 17.60 -15.41
CA PHE A 53 -10.61 17.42 -13.99
C PHE A 53 -9.30 17.61 -13.21
N VAL A 54 -8.21 16.93 -13.61
CA VAL A 54 -6.91 17.10 -12.95
C VAL A 54 -6.43 18.54 -13.00
N ASN A 55 -6.65 19.25 -14.12
CA ASN A 55 -6.29 20.67 -14.26
C ASN A 55 -7.16 21.62 -13.39
N SER A 56 -8.36 21.19 -12.98
CA SER A 56 -9.23 21.98 -12.11
C SER A 56 -8.90 21.85 -10.61
N LEU A 57 -8.14 20.81 -10.21
CA LEU A 57 -7.74 20.62 -8.83
C LEU A 57 -6.68 21.64 -8.40
N ASP A 58 -6.78 22.09 -7.15
CA ASP A 58 -5.74 22.97 -6.56
C ASP A 58 -4.55 22.12 -6.07
N PHE A 59 -3.41 22.32 -6.72
CA PHE A 59 -2.12 21.72 -6.33
C PHE A 59 -1.24 22.65 -5.50
N ASN A 60 -1.73 23.82 -5.08
CA ASN A 60 -1.05 24.70 -4.13
C ASN A 60 -1.23 24.19 -2.69
N VAL A 61 -0.68 23.03 -2.44
CA VAL A 61 -0.79 22.28 -1.18
C VAL A 61 0.58 21.91 -0.63
N ASP A 62 0.65 21.64 0.68
CA ASP A 62 1.91 21.24 1.33
C ASP A 62 2.29 19.79 0.98
N ALA A 63 1.28 18.92 0.80
CA ALA A 63 1.48 17.51 0.55
C ALA A 63 0.34 16.90 -0.27
N ILE A 64 0.64 15.81 -0.95
CA ILE A 64 -0.36 14.98 -1.63
C ILE A 64 -0.29 13.56 -1.06
N VAL A 65 -1.46 12.97 -0.79
CA VAL A 65 -1.61 11.54 -0.53
C VAL A 65 -2.36 10.92 -1.69
N HIS A 66 -1.64 10.18 -2.54
CA HIS A 66 -2.18 9.59 -3.77
C HIS A 66 -2.50 8.12 -3.60
N LEU A 67 -3.78 7.81 -3.36
CA LEU A 67 -4.32 6.46 -3.23
C LEU A 67 -5.27 6.10 -4.37
N GLY A 68 -5.54 7.03 -5.30
CA GLY A 68 -6.42 6.85 -6.46
C GLY A 68 -5.84 5.82 -7.44
N SER A 69 -6.36 4.59 -7.39
CA SER A 69 -5.88 3.46 -8.19
C SER A 69 -6.95 2.37 -8.22
N ILE A 70 -7.01 1.58 -9.29
CA ILE A 70 -7.71 0.30 -9.28
C ILE A 70 -6.85 -0.65 -8.43
N PRO A 71 -7.38 -1.23 -7.31
CA PRO A 71 -6.54 -1.79 -6.24
C PRO A 71 -6.10 -3.24 -6.43
N GLN A 72 -6.44 -3.86 -7.56
CA GLN A 72 -6.12 -5.25 -7.87
C GLN A 72 -6.18 -5.51 -9.38
N PRO A 73 -5.60 -6.61 -9.87
CA PRO A 73 -5.77 -7.00 -11.28
C PRO A 73 -7.18 -7.53 -11.53
N PHE A 74 -7.60 -7.48 -12.81
CA PHE A 74 -8.80 -8.11 -13.33
C PHE A 74 -8.48 -8.67 -14.71
N ASP A 75 -8.66 -9.97 -14.91
CA ASP A 75 -8.31 -10.67 -16.16
C ASP A 75 -9.03 -10.08 -17.40
N ASP A 76 -10.26 -9.62 -17.24
CA ASP A 76 -11.10 -9.04 -18.30
C ASP A 76 -10.90 -7.53 -18.51
N ARG A 77 -10.15 -6.85 -17.62
CA ARG A 77 -9.90 -5.41 -17.67
C ARG A 77 -8.42 -5.05 -17.47
N ASP A 78 -7.53 -5.92 -17.92
CA ASP A 78 -6.09 -5.79 -17.72
C ASP A 78 -5.54 -4.45 -18.27
N PHE A 79 -5.97 -4.08 -19.49
CA PHE A 79 -5.61 -2.79 -20.10
C PHE A 79 -6.15 -1.59 -19.29
N GLU A 80 -7.41 -1.65 -18.82
CA GLU A 80 -8.00 -0.57 -18.01
C GLU A 80 -7.23 -0.36 -16.71
N VAL A 81 -6.82 -1.45 -16.04
CA VAL A 81 -6.02 -1.38 -14.80
C VAL A 81 -4.70 -0.68 -15.06
N PHE A 82 -4.01 -1.05 -16.13
CA PHE A 82 -2.72 -0.45 -16.45
C PHE A 82 -2.86 1.02 -16.83
N ASP A 83 -3.73 1.33 -17.79
CA ASP A 83 -3.94 2.71 -18.28
C ASP A 83 -4.37 3.64 -17.15
N ASN A 84 -5.40 3.26 -16.38
CA ASN A 84 -5.87 4.06 -15.25
C ASN A 84 -4.75 4.33 -14.24
N ASN A 85 -4.08 3.27 -13.75
CA ASN A 85 -3.16 3.40 -12.63
C ASN A 85 -1.87 4.15 -12.98
N VAL A 86 -1.40 4.00 -14.22
CA VAL A 86 -0.20 4.72 -14.70
C VAL A 86 -0.54 6.17 -15.04
N SER A 87 -1.63 6.39 -15.79
CA SER A 87 -2.03 7.72 -16.24
C SER A 87 -2.36 8.66 -15.08
N CYS A 88 -3.19 8.19 -14.12
CA CYS A 88 -3.54 8.97 -12.92
C CYS A 88 -2.29 9.36 -12.12
N THR A 89 -1.41 8.40 -11.85
CA THR A 89 -0.20 8.62 -11.05
C THR A 89 0.74 9.61 -11.74
N TYR A 90 0.97 9.43 -13.04
CA TYR A 90 1.83 10.33 -13.81
C TYR A 90 1.33 11.78 -13.76
N LYS A 91 0.03 11.99 -13.95
CA LYS A 91 -0.59 13.34 -13.93
C LYS A 91 -0.46 13.99 -12.55
N VAL A 92 -0.78 13.26 -11.49
CA VAL A 92 -0.66 13.77 -10.11
C VAL A 92 0.79 14.12 -9.79
N PHE A 93 1.76 13.26 -10.12
CA PHE A 93 3.17 13.50 -9.86
C PHE A 93 3.71 14.69 -10.65
N ALA A 94 3.32 14.83 -11.93
CA ALA A 94 3.69 15.97 -12.76
C ALA A 94 3.18 17.29 -12.18
N LYS A 95 1.92 17.32 -11.73
CA LYS A 95 1.33 18.49 -11.09
C LYS A 95 1.98 18.82 -9.75
N ALA A 96 2.30 17.82 -8.95
CA ALA A 96 3.03 17.99 -7.70
C ALA A 96 4.40 18.66 -7.94
N ALA A 97 5.16 18.15 -8.92
CA ALA A 97 6.46 18.71 -9.29
C ALA A 97 6.36 20.15 -9.79
N ALA A 98 5.39 20.43 -10.65
CA ALA A 98 5.17 21.77 -11.21
C ALA A 98 4.78 22.82 -10.17
N ASN A 99 4.13 22.39 -9.08
CA ASN A 99 3.68 23.27 -8.01
C ASN A 99 4.60 23.25 -6.77
N ASN A 100 5.75 22.58 -6.85
CA ASN A 100 6.72 22.46 -5.76
C ASN A 100 6.11 21.89 -4.47
N VAL A 101 5.17 20.94 -4.58
CA VAL A 101 4.61 20.23 -3.43
C VAL A 101 5.74 19.56 -2.65
N ARG A 102 5.77 19.72 -1.32
CA ARG A 102 6.87 19.24 -0.49
C ARG A 102 7.05 17.72 -0.58
N VAL A 103 5.94 16.98 -0.48
CA VAL A 103 5.95 15.51 -0.48
C VAL A 103 4.70 14.93 -1.12
N VAL A 104 4.88 13.89 -1.90
CA VAL A 104 3.82 13.00 -2.39
C VAL A 104 3.98 11.64 -1.73
N VAL A 105 2.99 11.20 -0.95
CA VAL A 105 2.90 9.83 -0.45
C VAL A 105 1.98 9.05 -1.38
N TYR A 106 2.42 7.87 -1.85
CA TYR A 106 1.60 7.11 -2.79
C TYR A 106 1.56 5.61 -2.49
N ALA A 107 0.45 4.97 -2.90
CA ALA A 107 0.26 3.54 -2.72
C ALA A 107 1.01 2.74 -3.81
N SER A 108 2.04 1.99 -3.40
CA SER A 108 2.58 0.85 -4.10
C SER A 108 2.02 -0.46 -3.50
N SER A 109 2.56 -1.62 -3.85
CA SER A 109 2.02 -2.91 -3.41
C SER A 109 3.11 -3.96 -3.28
N LEU A 110 2.98 -4.89 -2.34
CA LEU A 110 3.81 -6.11 -2.28
C LEU A 110 3.55 -7.07 -3.46
N SER A 111 2.46 -6.89 -4.23
CA SER A 111 2.21 -7.66 -5.45
C SER A 111 3.31 -7.53 -6.49
N ILE A 112 4.09 -6.45 -6.43
CA ILE A 112 5.26 -6.18 -7.29
C ILE A 112 6.30 -7.31 -7.25
N TYR A 113 6.33 -8.10 -6.17
CA TYR A 113 7.20 -9.27 -6.03
C TYR A 113 6.67 -10.52 -6.74
N GLY A 114 5.45 -10.46 -7.30
CA GLY A 114 4.89 -11.50 -8.16
C GLY A 114 4.40 -12.75 -7.45
N THR A 115 4.19 -12.73 -6.14
CA THR A 115 3.62 -13.88 -5.42
C THR A 115 2.10 -13.83 -5.37
N ALA A 116 1.52 -12.64 -5.14
CA ALA A 116 0.10 -12.45 -4.79
C ALA A 116 -0.88 -12.91 -5.86
N PHE A 117 -0.75 -12.41 -7.10
CA PHE A 117 -1.73 -12.61 -8.17
C PHE A 117 -1.23 -13.51 -9.30
N SER A 118 -0.04 -14.08 -9.19
CA SER A 118 0.48 -14.99 -10.21
C SER A 118 -0.36 -16.25 -10.32
N LYS A 119 -0.75 -16.64 -11.54
CA LYS A 119 -1.41 -17.94 -11.78
C LYS A 119 -0.47 -19.10 -11.49
N PRO A 120 0.79 -19.12 -12.01
CA PRO A 120 1.80 -20.06 -11.54
C PRO A 120 2.14 -19.81 -10.07
N TRP A 121 2.40 -20.88 -9.31
CA TRP A 121 2.86 -20.74 -7.93
C TRP A 121 4.24 -20.10 -7.92
N THR A 122 4.35 -18.93 -7.30
CA THR A 122 5.60 -18.17 -7.17
C THR A 122 5.97 -18.07 -5.71
N SER A 123 7.24 -18.29 -5.39
CA SER A 123 7.78 -18.16 -4.04
C SER A 123 8.84 -17.05 -4.02
N PRO A 124 8.98 -16.30 -2.92
CA PRO A 124 10.08 -15.36 -2.79
C PRO A 124 11.41 -16.12 -2.78
N GLU A 125 12.46 -15.55 -3.35
CA GLU A 125 13.79 -16.16 -3.39
C GLU A 125 14.36 -16.34 -1.99
N PHE A 126 14.09 -15.38 -1.11
CA PHE A 126 14.52 -15.40 0.30
C PHE A 126 13.50 -14.76 1.23
N ALA A 127 13.61 -15.08 2.53
CA ALA A 127 12.83 -14.51 3.62
C ALA A 127 13.67 -14.39 4.91
N PRO A 128 13.42 -13.41 5.79
CA PRO A 128 12.61 -12.23 5.51
C PRO A 128 13.19 -11.43 4.35
N PHE A 129 12.31 -10.84 3.52
CA PHE A 129 12.72 -10.05 2.37
C PHE A 129 12.50 -8.56 2.60
N ASP A 130 13.46 -7.78 2.15
CA ASP A 130 13.39 -6.32 2.06
C ASP A 130 13.12 -5.86 0.61
N GLU A 131 13.29 -4.58 0.34
CA GLU A 131 13.07 -3.99 -0.97
C GLU A 131 14.10 -4.41 -2.03
N SER A 132 15.14 -5.18 -1.66
CA SER A 132 16.11 -5.76 -2.59
C SER A 132 15.63 -7.06 -3.26
N LEU A 133 14.50 -7.64 -2.79
CA LEU A 133 13.93 -8.82 -3.44
C LEU A 133 13.62 -8.51 -4.90
N PRO A 134 14.07 -9.34 -5.87
CA PRO A 134 13.77 -9.13 -7.28
C PRO A 134 12.28 -9.01 -7.57
N LEU A 135 11.95 -8.08 -8.47
CA LEU A 135 10.57 -7.85 -8.88
C LEU A 135 10.18 -8.86 -9.96
N HIS A 136 9.01 -9.47 -9.81
CA HIS A 136 8.44 -10.42 -10.75
C HIS A 136 7.00 -10.04 -11.09
N HIS A 137 6.79 -9.49 -12.28
CA HIS A 137 5.44 -9.11 -12.70
C HIS A 137 4.80 -10.27 -13.46
N TYR A 138 3.60 -10.62 -13.08
CA TYR A 138 2.78 -11.58 -13.80
C TYR A 138 1.56 -10.91 -14.45
N GLU A 139 1.12 -9.79 -13.90
CA GLU A 139 -0.10 -9.11 -14.30
C GLU A 139 0.09 -7.57 -14.29
N SER A 140 -0.83 -6.85 -14.92
CA SER A 140 -0.74 -5.41 -15.17
C SER A 140 -0.71 -4.56 -13.89
N TYR A 141 -1.41 -4.99 -12.82
CA TYR A 141 -1.43 -4.25 -11.57
C TYR A 141 -0.05 -4.19 -10.90
N ALA A 142 0.67 -5.30 -10.82
CA ALA A 142 2.03 -5.32 -10.29
C ALA A 142 2.98 -4.50 -11.18
N LEU A 143 2.86 -4.63 -12.51
CA LEU A 143 3.66 -3.86 -13.45
C LEU A 143 3.41 -2.35 -13.29
N CYS A 144 2.15 -1.90 -13.21
CA CYS A 144 1.88 -0.47 -13.06
C CYS A 144 2.38 0.09 -11.72
N LYS A 145 2.47 -0.72 -10.66
CA LYS A 145 3.09 -0.28 -9.40
C LYS A 145 4.60 -0.04 -9.58
N GLU A 146 5.34 -0.90 -10.29
CA GLU A 146 6.74 -0.59 -10.62
C GLU A 146 6.86 0.64 -11.51
N VAL A 147 6.04 0.77 -12.55
CA VAL A 147 6.04 1.96 -13.42
C VAL A 147 5.80 3.23 -12.59
N ASN A 148 4.92 3.19 -11.61
CA ASN A 148 4.67 4.33 -10.71
C ASN A 148 5.88 4.64 -9.82
N GLU A 149 6.58 3.62 -9.29
CA GLU A 149 7.82 3.81 -8.53
C GLU A 149 8.93 4.44 -9.41
N ARG A 150 9.09 3.98 -10.66
CA ARG A 150 10.03 4.60 -11.61
C ARG A 150 9.63 6.01 -12.02
N THR A 151 8.34 6.27 -12.11
CA THR A 151 7.80 7.62 -12.36
C THR A 151 8.14 8.57 -11.20
N ALA A 152 8.06 8.09 -9.96
CA ALA A 152 8.49 8.82 -8.77
C ALA A 152 10.00 9.16 -8.83
N ASP A 153 10.85 8.19 -9.17
CA ASP A 153 12.30 8.40 -9.35
C ASP A 153 12.58 9.48 -10.39
N MET A 154 11.90 9.40 -11.53
CA MET A 154 12.07 10.40 -12.61
C MET A 154 11.69 11.81 -12.14
N TRP A 155 10.56 11.98 -11.46
CA TRP A 155 10.12 13.30 -11.00
C TRP A 155 10.96 13.84 -9.86
N ALA A 156 11.43 13.00 -8.94
CA ALA A 156 12.35 13.38 -7.89
C ALA A 156 13.69 13.93 -8.44
N ASN A 157 14.16 13.36 -9.55
CA ASN A 157 15.37 13.84 -10.25
C ASN A 157 15.16 15.18 -10.97
N ARG A 158 13.89 15.59 -11.21
CA ARG A 158 13.53 16.78 -11.98
C ARG A 158 12.93 17.90 -11.14
N SER A 159 12.62 17.65 -9.86
CA SER A 159 11.97 18.60 -8.96
C SER A 159 12.53 18.51 -7.54
N LYS A 160 12.05 19.39 -6.67
CA LYS A 160 12.37 19.34 -5.23
C LYS A 160 11.33 18.52 -4.43
N THR A 161 10.27 18.05 -5.08
CA THR A 161 9.22 17.26 -4.48
C THR A 161 9.78 15.91 -4.06
N ALA A 162 9.53 15.51 -2.82
CA ALA A 162 9.84 14.16 -2.37
C ALA A 162 8.70 13.21 -2.75
N TYR A 163 9.05 11.97 -3.13
CA TYR A 163 8.07 10.91 -3.44
C TYR A 163 8.33 9.72 -2.53
N VAL A 164 7.30 9.32 -1.76
CA VAL A 164 7.40 8.20 -0.81
C VAL A 164 6.33 7.17 -1.12
N GLY A 165 6.76 6.03 -1.64
CA GLY A 165 5.90 4.89 -1.95
C GLY A 165 5.81 3.92 -0.78
N LEU A 166 4.61 3.40 -0.52
CA LEU A 166 4.37 2.35 0.45
C LEU A 166 3.88 1.10 -0.27
N ARG A 167 4.67 0.03 -0.22
CA ARG A 167 4.31 -1.30 -0.71
C ARG A 167 3.42 -1.97 0.32
N PHE A 168 2.11 -1.75 0.18
CA PHE A 168 1.11 -2.33 1.07
C PHE A 168 0.90 -3.83 0.79
N PRO A 169 0.69 -4.64 1.86
CA PRO A 169 0.24 -6.04 1.78
C PRO A 169 -1.28 -6.10 1.57
N PHE A 170 -1.92 -7.19 2.00
CA PHE A 170 -3.36 -7.25 2.23
C PHE A 170 -3.74 -6.23 3.32
N CYS A 171 -4.01 -4.99 2.91
CA CYS A 171 -4.41 -3.91 3.80
C CYS A 171 -5.94 -3.89 3.92
N ASN A 172 -6.48 -4.02 5.14
CA ASN A 172 -7.92 -4.11 5.34
C ASN A 172 -8.33 -3.65 6.75
N THR A 173 -9.64 -3.64 7.01
CA THR A 173 -10.18 -3.39 8.36
C THR A 173 -9.86 -4.55 9.30
N GLU A 174 -9.80 -4.30 10.61
CA GLU A 174 -9.60 -5.32 11.64
C GLU A 174 -10.52 -6.53 11.43
N LYS A 175 -11.83 -6.28 11.24
CA LYS A 175 -12.78 -7.37 11.01
C LYS A 175 -12.45 -8.23 9.79
N ALA A 176 -12.10 -7.63 8.67
CA ALA A 176 -11.79 -8.37 7.45
C ALA A 176 -10.48 -9.17 7.59
N ILE A 177 -9.50 -8.64 8.33
CA ILE A 177 -8.25 -9.34 8.64
C ILE A 177 -8.53 -10.53 9.57
N GLU A 178 -9.34 -10.35 10.63
CA GLU A 178 -9.77 -11.42 11.53
C GLU A 178 -10.55 -12.51 10.78
N ASP A 179 -11.54 -12.14 9.95
CA ASP A 179 -12.34 -13.07 9.15
C ASP A 179 -11.42 -13.90 8.20
N HIS A 180 -10.43 -13.24 7.59
CA HIS A 180 -9.43 -13.91 6.74
C HIS A 180 -8.57 -14.90 7.53
N ALA A 181 -8.13 -14.56 8.73
CA ALA A 181 -7.35 -15.44 9.59
C ALA A 181 -8.18 -16.64 10.08
N ILE A 182 -9.45 -16.42 10.45
CA ILE A 182 -10.39 -17.48 10.85
C ILE A 182 -10.63 -18.45 9.69
N ALA A 183 -10.89 -17.94 8.48
CA ALA A 183 -11.11 -18.79 7.31
C ALA A 183 -9.89 -19.66 6.96
N GLN A 184 -8.68 -19.14 7.19
CA GLN A 184 -7.44 -19.94 7.05
C GLN A 184 -7.38 -21.05 8.10
N ARG A 185 -7.64 -20.74 9.39
CA ARG A 185 -7.69 -21.70 10.50
C ARG A 185 -8.68 -22.83 10.20
N ASP A 186 -9.84 -22.49 9.68
CA ASP A 186 -10.93 -23.43 9.38
C ASP A 186 -10.68 -24.21 8.07
N GLY A 187 -9.56 -23.95 7.39
CA GLY A 187 -9.12 -24.71 6.22
C GLY A 187 -9.90 -24.42 4.93
N HIS A 188 -10.46 -23.21 4.78
CA HIS A 188 -11.12 -22.80 3.54
C HIS A 188 -10.07 -22.74 2.41
N GLU A 189 -10.10 -23.68 1.48
CA GLU A 189 -9.04 -23.94 0.49
C GLU A 189 -8.62 -22.71 -0.31
N GLU A 190 -9.59 -21.94 -0.81
CA GLU A 190 -9.33 -20.71 -1.55
C GLU A 190 -8.60 -19.68 -0.68
N THR A 191 -9.07 -19.46 0.57
CA THR A 191 -8.45 -18.50 1.51
C THR A 191 -7.04 -18.93 1.89
N VAL A 192 -6.82 -20.22 2.15
CA VAL A 192 -5.50 -20.79 2.47
C VAL A 192 -4.53 -20.57 1.31
N THR A 193 -5.00 -20.79 0.07
CA THR A 193 -4.20 -20.57 -1.13
C THR A 193 -3.84 -19.11 -1.33
N VAL A 194 -4.82 -18.21 -1.21
CA VAL A 194 -4.61 -16.75 -1.33
C VAL A 194 -3.66 -16.27 -0.23
N ALA A 195 -3.87 -16.68 1.01
CA ALA A 195 -3.03 -16.32 2.14
C ALA A 195 -1.57 -16.72 1.94
N ALA A 196 -1.32 -17.93 1.44
CA ALA A 196 0.03 -18.37 1.14
C ALA A 196 0.67 -17.53 0.03
N LYS A 197 -0.08 -17.19 -1.03
CA LYS A 197 0.41 -16.31 -2.11
C LYS A 197 0.74 -14.90 -1.64
N ILE A 198 -0.02 -14.32 -0.71
CA ILE A 198 0.28 -13.03 -0.10
C ILE A 198 1.25 -13.14 1.09
N LEU A 199 1.85 -14.33 1.28
CA LEU A 199 2.83 -14.59 2.33
C LEU A 199 2.30 -14.28 3.74
N TRP A 200 0.99 -14.46 3.94
CA TRP A 200 0.24 -14.18 5.17
C TRP A 200 0.41 -12.75 5.70
N GLY A 201 1.00 -11.86 4.90
CA GLY A 201 1.22 -10.46 5.26
C GLY A 201 -0.09 -9.66 5.28
N TYR A 202 -0.22 -8.78 6.25
CA TYR A 202 -1.38 -7.90 6.38
C TYR A 202 -0.99 -6.53 6.93
N LEU A 203 -1.91 -5.58 6.84
CA LEU A 203 -1.82 -4.28 7.51
C LEU A 203 -3.23 -3.78 7.82
N ASP A 204 -3.47 -3.31 9.03
CA ASP A 204 -4.71 -2.61 9.36
C ASP A 204 -4.73 -1.22 8.70
N VAL A 205 -5.89 -0.79 8.19
CA VAL A 205 -6.04 0.53 7.54
C VAL A 205 -5.69 1.69 8.47
N ARG A 206 -5.87 1.51 9.79
CA ARG A 206 -5.48 2.50 10.81
C ARG A 206 -3.96 2.67 10.85
N ASP A 207 -3.20 1.57 10.78
CA ASP A 207 -1.74 1.63 10.70
C ASP A 207 -1.27 2.21 9.36
N ALA A 208 -1.97 1.93 8.26
CA ALA A 208 -1.69 2.57 6.98
C ALA A 208 -1.83 4.09 7.08
N ALA A 209 -2.90 4.58 7.71
CA ALA A 209 -3.14 6.01 7.90
C ALA A 209 -2.10 6.66 8.82
N HIS A 210 -1.74 6.03 9.94
CA HIS A 210 -0.72 6.54 10.85
C HIS A 210 0.69 6.51 10.22
N GLY A 211 1.00 5.50 9.40
CA GLY A 211 2.23 5.48 8.62
C GLY A 211 2.33 6.67 7.65
N ILE A 212 1.23 7.01 6.97
CA ILE A 212 1.16 8.20 6.12
C ILE A 212 1.38 9.48 6.96
N LEU A 213 0.75 9.59 8.13
CA LEU A 213 1.02 10.72 9.05
C LEU A 213 2.49 10.82 9.45
N ALA A 214 3.18 9.71 9.70
CA ALA A 214 4.60 9.70 10.04
C ALA A 214 5.46 10.27 8.90
N ILE A 215 5.14 9.94 7.64
CA ILE A 215 5.80 10.53 6.46
C ILE A 215 5.55 12.03 6.39
N LEU A 216 4.30 12.46 6.58
CA LEU A 216 3.92 13.87 6.51
C LEU A 216 4.61 14.73 7.60
N ALA A 217 4.87 14.16 8.76
CA ALA A 217 5.60 14.80 9.85
C ALA A 217 7.13 14.84 9.61
N GLY A 218 7.65 13.97 8.75
CA GLY A 218 9.07 13.86 8.44
C GLY A 218 9.57 14.86 7.38
N ASN A 219 10.87 14.81 7.13
CA ASN A 219 11.57 15.62 6.13
C ASN A 219 12.09 14.73 5.00
N SER A 220 11.16 14.15 4.23
CA SER A 220 11.50 13.30 3.09
C SER A 220 12.13 14.12 1.96
N THR A 221 13.10 13.54 1.25
CA THR A 221 13.74 14.11 0.07
C THR A 221 13.93 13.01 -0.98
N GLY A 222 13.97 13.37 -2.26
CA GLY A 222 14.17 12.40 -3.34
C GLY A 222 13.00 11.43 -3.51
N SER A 223 13.30 10.22 -3.97
CA SER A 223 12.31 9.15 -4.13
C SER A 223 12.70 7.93 -3.32
N HIS A 224 11.78 7.42 -2.53
CA HIS A 224 11.98 6.23 -1.71
C HIS A 224 10.73 5.37 -1.71
N THR A 225 10.91 4.06 -1.74
CA THR A 225 9.82 3.09 -1.59
C THR A 225 10.14 2.14 -0.45
N TYR A 226 9.13 1.82 0.36
CA TYR A 226 9.28 0.99 1.55
C TYR A 226 8.26 -0.13 1.58
N ASN A 227 8.68 -1.32 1.99
CA ASN A 227 7.76 -2.34 2.46
C ASN A 227 7.11 -1.87 3.76
N PHE A 228 5.78 -1.96 3.84
CA PHE A 228 5.06 -1.52 5.03
C PHE A 228 3.94 -2.49 5.41
N THR A 229 4.24 -3.38 6.34
CA THR A 229 3.34 -4.44 6.80
C THR A 229 3.33 -4.55 8.33
N ALA A 230 2.36 -5.26 8.89
CA ALA A 230 2.39 -5.68 10.28
C ALA A 230 3.64 -6.55 10.57
N PRO A 231 4.16 -6.54 11.80
CA PRO A 231 5.34 -7.31 12.19
C PRO A 231 5.09 -8.82 12.31
N ASP A 232 3.84 -9.23 12.28
CA ASP A 232 3.40 -10.62 12.33
C ASP A 232 2.56 -11.00 11.10
N THR A 233 1.97 -12.18 11.09
CA THR A 233 1.23 -12.75 9.95
C THR A 233 -0.19 -13.17 10.36
N THR A 234 -1.09 -13.38 9.38
CA THR A 234 -2.40 -14.01 9.59
C THR A 234 -2.33 -15.54 9.61
N ALA A 235 -1.15 -16.12 9.51
CA ALA A 235 -0.95 -17.57 9.43
C ALA A 235 -1.51 -18.32 10.66
N PRO A 236 -2.20 -19.47 10.49
CA PRO A 236 -2.74 -20.24 11.60
C PRO A 236 -1.69 -21.05 12.36
N HIS A 237 -0.50 -21.23 11.79
CA HIS A 237 0.64 -21.92 12.38
C HIS A 237 1.91 -21.06 12.34
N PRO A 238 2.96 -21.39 13.10
CA PRO A 238 4.22 -20.65 13.06
C PRO A 238 4.74 -20.44 11.63
N THR A 239 5.24 -19.24 11.36
CA THR A 239 5.62 -18.81 10.01
C THR A 239 6.60 -19.76 9.34
N HIS A 240 7.57 -20.33 10.10
CA HIS A 240 8.55 -21.26 9.55
C HIS A 240 7.91 -22.57 9.04
N GLU A 241 6.85 -23.07 9.72
CA GLU A 241 6.10 -24.27 9.28
C GLU A 241 5.33 -23.98 7.99
N MET A 242 4.67 -22.81 7.94
CA MET A 242 3.92 -22.39 6.78
C MET A 242 4.84 -22.16 5.58
N LEU A 243 6.00 -21.54 5.81
CA LEU A 243 7.00 -21.32 4.77
C LEU A 243 7.51 -22.67 4.22
N ALA A 244 7.85 -23.62 5.07
CA ALA A 244 8.31 -24.96 4.68
C ALA A 244 7.23 -25.71 3.86
N LYS A 245 5.97 -25.55 4.22
CA LYS A 245 4.84 -26.22 3.53
C LYS A 245 4.54 -25.61 2.15
N PHE A 246 4.48 -24.29 2.04
CA PHE A 246 3.98 -23.61 0.86
C PHE A 246 5.08 -23.04 -0.04
N HIS A 247 6.24 -22.70 0.54
CA HIS A 247 7.37 -22.10 -0.15
C HIS A 247 8.70 -22.80 0.17
N PRO A 248 8.80 -24.13 -0.02
CA PRO A 248 9.94 -24.93 0.44
C PRO A 248 11.29 -24.59 -0.21
N LYS A 249 11.27 -23.82 -1.31
CA LYS A 249 12.47 -23.37 -2.02
C LYS A 249 12.97 -21.99 -1.57
N THR A 250 12.21 -21.27 -0.75
CA THR A 250 12.61 -19.96 -0.23
C THR A 250 13.78 -20.10 0.73
N LYS A 251 14.86 -19.35 0.47
CA LYS A 251 16.03 -19.34 1.36
C LYS A 251 15.74 -18.51 2.60
N VAL A 252 15.83 -19.11 3.78
CA VAL A 252 15.69 -18.39 5.04
C VAL A 252 17.02 -17.72 5.38
N LEU A 253 17.06 -16.38 5.43
CA LEU A 253 18.27 -15.60 5.69
C LEU A 253 18.57 -15.41 7.18
N ARG A 254 17.52 -15.40 8.01
CA ARG A 254 17.61 -15.29 9.46
C ARG A 254 16.39 -15.96 10.11
N ASP A 255 16.48 -16.25 11.40
CA ASP A 255 15.36 -16.81 12.14
C ASP A 255 14.12 -15.89 12.10
N ILE A 256 12.94 -16.51 11.96
CA ILE A 256 11.63 -15.85 11.93
C ILE A 256 10.83 -16.47 13.09
N PRO A 257 10.92 -15.88 14.30
CA PRO A 257 10.34 -16.48 15.49
C PRO A 257 8.81 -16.45 15.45
N GLY A 258 8.20 -17.55 15.85
CA GLY A 258 6.76 -17.66 16.01
C GLY A 258 5.99 -17.32 14.72
N TYR A 259 5.20 -16.28 14.78
CA TYR A 259 4.35 -15.81 13.70
C TYR A 259 4.92 -14.56 13.01
N GLY A 260 6.21 -14.32 13.12
CA GLY A 260 6.86 -13.13 12.54
C GLY A 260 6.64 -12.99 11.03
N SER A 261 6.58 -11.76 10.56
CA SER A 261 6.39 -11.44 9.15
C SER A 261 7.55 -11.94 8.28
N LEU A 262 7.24 -12.39 7.06
CA LEU A 262 8.22 -12.68 6.01
C LEU A 262 8.77 -11.42 5.34
N THR A 263 8.20 -10.26 5.63
CA THR A 263 8.60 -8.98 5.08
C THR A 263 9.45 -8.21 6.09
N ASP A 264 10.62 -7.76 5.66
CA ASP A 264 11.48 -6.87 6.45
C ASP A 264 11.11 -5.41 6.20
N CYS A 265 10.66 -4.73 7.25
CA CYS A 265 10.31 -3.31 7.24
C CYS A 265 11.37 -2.44 7.95
N SER A 266 12.59 -2.93 8.16
CA SER A 266 13.64 -2.21 8.91
C SER A 266 13.99 -0.86 8.30
N ARG A 267 14.00 -0.73 6.97
CA ARG A 267 14.24 0.54 6.26
C ARG A 267 13.14 1.56 6.55
N TRP A 268 11.89 1.12 6.56
CA TRP A 268 10.74 1.95 6.94
C TRP A 268 10.87 2.45 8.39
N ILE A 269 11.14 1.52 9.32
CA ILE A 269 11.30 1.83 10.75
C ILE A 269 12.44 2.83 10.97
N ALA A 270 13.58 2.62 10.31
CA ALA A 270 14.73 3.53 10.40
C ALA A 270 14.41 4.94 9.84
N ALA A 271 13.56 5.03 8.81
CA ALA A 271 13.23 6.30 8.18
C ALA A 271 12.20 7.12 8.97
N TYR A 272 11.19 6.48 9.54
CA TYR A 272 10.02 7.17 10.11
C TYR A 272 9.68 6.78 11.55
N GLY A 273 10.31 5.75 12.12
CA GLY A 273 10.12 5.33 13.51
C GLY A 273 8.74 4.77 13.85
N TYR A 274 7.86 4.60 12.87
CA TYR A 274 6.51 4.11 13.09
C TYR A 274 6.45 2.58 12.95
N HIS A 275 5.83 1.94 13.94
CA HIS A 275 5.56 0.50 13.96
C HIS A 275 4.04 0.27 13.92
N PRO A 276 3.52 -0.62 13.08
CA PRO A 276 2.12 -1.03 13.15
C PRO A 276 1.77 -1.57 14.53
N VAL A 277 0.64 -1.13 15.08
CA VAL A 277 0.20 -1.46 16.44
C VAL A 277 -1.15 -2.19 16.49
N HIS A 278 -1.92 -2.14 15.39
CA HIS A 278 -3.20 -2.81 15.28
C HIS A 278 -3.00 -4.23 14.76
N LEU A 279 -2.62 -5.13 15.69
CA LEU A 279 -2.30 -6.51 15.38
C LEU A 279 -3.49 -7.43 15.69
N ILE A 280 -3.53 -8.59 15.02
CA ILE A 280 -4.55 -9.60 15.30
C ILE A 280 -4.36 -10.19 16.72
N ASP A 281 -5.46 -10.35 17.44
CA ASP A 281 -5.46 -11.09 18.72
C ASP A 281 -5.61 -12.58 18.47
N ARG A 282 -4.47 -13.27 18.33
CA ARG A 282 -4.41 -14.71 18.07
C ARG A 282 -5.18 -15.55 19.08
N LYS A 283 -5.11 -15.17 20.35
CA LYS A 283 -5.81 -15.89 21.42
C LYS A 283 -7.31 -15.79 21.25
N LYS A 284 -7.83 -14.57 20.94
CA LYS A 284 -9.25 -14.33 20.63
C LYS A 284 -9.70 -15.17 19.43
N LEU A 285 -8.83 -15.27 18.40
CA LEU A 285 -9.14 -15.95 17.14
C LEU A 285 -8.92 -17.47 17.21
N GLY A 286 -8.26 -17.99 18.25
CA GLY A 286 -7.95 -19.43 18.38
C GLY A 286 -6.89 -19.92 17.37
N ILE A 287 -5.90 -19.09 17.05
CA ILE A 287 -4.80 -19.36 16.10
C ILE A 287 -3.44 -19.14 16.73
#